data_61434bf53a69d401813fa167c5668cb4
#
_entry.id   61434bf53a69d401813fa167c5668cb4
#
_cell.length_a   1.000
_cell.length_b   1.000
_cell.length_c   1.000
_cell.angle_alpha   90.00
_cell.angle_beta   90.00
_cell.angle_gamma   90.00
#
_symmetry.space_group_name_H-M   'P 1'
#
loop_
_entity.id
_entity.type
_entity.pdbx_description
1 polymer ?
#
loop_
_entity_poly.entity_id
_entity_poly.type
_entity_poly.pdbx_seq_one_letter_code
_entity_poly.pdbx_strand_id
1 'polypeptide(L)'
;RPVVFRGYGQLGVNPLSCPVNTVIAAWEWGSYLGEEGMANGVDVGVSSWRKPAPDTFPTLAKCGANYMNSQLAKLEAIDHGYEEAIMLDYEGHVSEGSGENIFIIEDRVLYTPSMDSSNLKGITRESIKQLANDLGYEVVEERISRERLYFADEVFFSGTAAEVTPIR
;
A
#
# COMPACT_ATOMS: atom_id res chain seq x y z
N ARG A 1 -15.83 -2.05 7.23
CA ARG A 1 -15.29 -2.49 5.92
C ARG A 1 -16.43 -2.81 4.96
N PRO A 2 -16.65 -2.04 3.88
CA PRO A 2 -17.53 -2.45 2.80
C PRO A 2 -16.82 -3.49 1.92
N VAL A 3 -17.57 -4.48 1.46
CA VAL A 3 -17.11 -5.51 0.52
C VAL A 3 -18.20 -5.69 -0.54
N VAL A 4 -17.81 -5.56 -1.80
CA VAL A 4 -18.67 -5.82 -2.97
C VAL A 4 -18.13 -7.06 -3.68
N PHE A 5 -18.99 -8.02 -3.94
CA PHE A 5 -18.57 -9.29 -4.53
C PHE A 5 -19.65 -9.89 -5.44
N ARG A 6 -19.25 -10.81 -6.31
CA ARG A 6 -20.17 -11.64 -7.08
C ARG A 6 -20.74 -12.73 -6.18
N GLY A 7 -22.06 -12.75 -6.04
CA GLY A 7 -22.77 -13.72 -5.23
C GLY A 7 -22.98 -15.05 -5.91
N TYR A 8 -23.80 -15.89 -5.29
CA TYR A 8 -24.11 -17.23 -5.80
C TYR A 8 -24.78 -17.17 -7.19
N GLY A 9 -24.30 -18.04 -8.07
CA GLY A 9 -24.79 -18.14 -9.44
C GLY A 9 -24.13 -19.28 -10.21
N GLN A 10 -23.91 -19.09 -11.48
CA GLN A 10 -23.32 -20.10 -12.35
C GLN A 10 -21.81 -20.21 -12.15
N LEU A 11 -21.28 -21.45 -12.15
CA LEU A 11 -19.84 -21.68 -12.16
C LEU A 11 -19.25 -21.31 -13.52
N GLY A 12 -18.06 -20.68 -13.49
CA GLY A 12 -17.33 -20.33 -14.69
C GLY A 12 -16.63 -18.98 -14.57
N VAL A 13 -15.87 -18.60 -15.60
CA VAL A 13 -15.11 -17.35 -15.64
C VAL A 13 -16.01 -16.13 -15.97
N ASN A 14 -17.14 -16.36 -16.64
CA ASN A 14 -18.08 -15.29 -16.96
C ASN A 14 -18.89 -14.89 -15.71
N PRO A 15 -18.67 -13.66 -15.14
CA PRO A 15 -19.32 -13.28 -13.90
C PRO A 15 -20.71 -12.65 -14.11
N LEU A 16 -21.14 -12.44 -15.35
CA LEU A 16 -22.34 -11.63 -15.64
C LEU A 16 -23.64 -12.25 -15.15
N SER A 17 -23.70 -13.59 -15.05
CA SER A 17 -24.86 -14.32 -14.52
C SER A 17 -24.94 -14.33 -12.99
N CYS A 18 -23.90 -13.87 -12.29
CA CYS A 18 -23.85 -13.82 -10.84
C CYS A 18 -24.29 -12.43 -10.33
N PRO A 19 -25.17 -12.33 -9.32
CA PRO A 19 -25.58 -11.06 -8.74
C PRO A 19 -24.39 -10.35 -8.07
N VAL A 20 -24.45 -9.03 -8.02
CA VAL A 20 -23.52 -8.23 -7.24
C VAL A 20 -24.13 -8.00 -5.85
N ASN A 21 -23.43 -8.46 -4.83
CA ASN A 21 -23.83 -8.29 -3.45
C ASN A 21 -22.88 -7.33 -2.72
N THR A 22 -23.42 -6.63 -1.72
CA THR A 22 -22.66 -5.72 -0.86
C THR A 22 -22.88 -6.11 0.59
N VAL A 23 -21.78 -6.21 1.33
CA VAL A 23 -21.78 -6.41 2.79
C VAL A 23 -20.98 -5.29 3.43
N ILE A 24 -21.47 -4.79 4.56
CA ILE A 24 -20.73 -3.84 5.40
C ILE A 24 -20.49 -4.50 6.75
N ALA A 25 -19.23 -4.75 7.06
CA ALA A 25 -18.79 -5.27 8.36
C ALA A 25 -18.30 -4.11 9.24
N ALA A 26 -18.70 -4.10 10.50
CA ALA A 26 -18.24 -3.17 11.52
C ALA A 26 -17.83 -3.94 12.79
N TRP A 27 -16.68 -3.61 13.35
CA TRP A 27 -16.15 -4.20 14.60
C TRP A 27 -15.17 -3.23 15.25
N GLU A 28 -14.88 -3.44 16.54
CA GLU A 28 -13.80 -2.73 17.19
C GLU A 28 -12.46 -3.12 16.59
N TRP A 29 -11.60 -2.13 16.35
CA TRP A 29 -10.31 -2.30 15.71
C TRP A 29 -9.25 -1.51 16.48
N GLY A 30 -8.16 -2.16 16.85
CA GLY A 30 -6.96 -1.49 17.37
C GLY A 30 -6.08 -0.91 16.25
N SER A 31 -4.90 -0.42 16.60
CA SER A 31 -3.89 0.03 15.64
C SER A 31 -3.43 -1.14 14.76
N TYR A 32 -3.42 -0.96 13.45
CA TYR A 32 -3.09 -2.01 12.47
C TYR A 32 -1.64 -2.50 12.61
N LEU A 33 -0.69 -1.58 12.79
CA LEU A 33 0.72 -1.89 13.00
C LEU A 33 1.14 -1.80 14.49
N GLY A 34 0.17 -1.79 15.39
CA GLY A 34 0.36 -1.70 16.84
C GLY A 34 0.63 -0.25 17.31
N GLU A 35 0.36 0.01 18.59
CA GLU A 35 0.61 1.32 19.21
C GLU A 35 2.12 1.64 19.24
N GLU A 36 2.95 0.63 19.45
CA GLU A 36 4.42 0.75 19.43
C GLU A 36 4.92 1.19 18.04
N GLY A 37 4.40 0.56 16.97
CA GLY A 37 4.76 0.92 15.60
C GLY A 37 4.35 2.34 15.22
N MET A 38 3.19 2.80 15.73
CA MET A 38 2.74 4.18 15.54
C MET A 38 3.64 5.19 16.24
N ALA A 39 4.15 4.86 17.44
CA ALA A 39 4.96 5.77 18.24
C ALA A 39 6.45 5.78 17.84
N ASN A 40 7.00 4.62 17.50
CA ASN A 40 8.46 4.42 17.38
C ASN A 40 8.88 3.98 15.96
N GLY A 41 7.93 3.84 15.04
CA GLY A 41 8.16 3.31 13.72
C GLY A 41 8.21 1.78 13.67
N VAL A 42 8.11 1.23 12.47
CA VAL A 42 8.14 -0.21 12.19
C VAL A 42 9.38 -0.60 11.40
N ASP A 43 9.93 -1.78 11.69
CA ASP A 43 10.99 -2.36 10.88
C ASP A 43 10.41 -3.00 9.63
N VAL A 44 11.01 -2.70 8.48
CA VAL A 44 10.49 -3.17 7.18
C VAL A 44 11.56 -3.83 6.34
N GLY A 45 11.14 -4.85 5.59
CA GLY A 45 11.97 -5.50 4.59
C GLY A 45 11.51 -5.17 3.18
N VAL A 46 12.42 -5.03 2.22
CA VAL A 46 12.05 -4.97 0.81
C VAL A 46 11.81 -6.39 0.31
N SER A 47 10.55 -6.69 -0.04
CA SER A 47 10.14 -8.04 -0.47
C SER A 47 10.77 -8.45 -1.80
N SER A 48 11.01 -9.76 -1.94
CA SER A 48 11.34 -10.37 -3.22
C SER A 48 10.14 -10.47 -4.17
N TRP A 49 8.91 -10.45 -3.62
CA TRP A 49 7.67 -10.41 -4.39
C TRP A 49 7.41 -9.01 -4.94
N ARG A 50 7.21 -8.93 -6.25
CA ARG A 50 6.90 -7.67 -6.94
C ARG A 50 5.41 -7.52 -7.16
N LYS A 51 4.95 -6.28 -7.28
CA LYS A 51 3.57 -5.98 -7.67
C LYS A 51 3.33 -6.44 -9.12
N PRO A 52 2.11 -6.87 -9.46
CA PRO A 52 1.76 -7.22 -10.83
C PRO A 52 2.00 -6.06 -11.80
N ALA A 53 2.45 -6.39 -13.00
CA ALA A 53 2.60 -5.41 -14.08
C ALA A 53 1.24 -4.84 -14.53
N PRO A 54 1.20 -3.62 -15.08
CA PRO A 54 0.03 -3.14 -15.81
C PRO A 54 -0.43 -4.17 -16.84
N ASP A 55 -1.73 -4.23 -17.13
CA ASP A 55 -2.39 -5.16 -18.06
C ASP A 55 -2.39 -6.64 -17.62
N THR A 56 -1.66 -7.00 -16.55
CA THR A 56 -1.71 -8.36 -15.98
C THR A 56 -2.75 -8.47 -14.87
N PHE A 57 -2.95 -7.41 -14.12
CA PHE A 57 -3.91 -7.32 -13.02
C PHE A 57 -4.30 -5.85 -12.73
N PRO A 58 -5.55 -5.56 -12.32
CA PRO A 58 -5.99 -4.18 -12.06
C PRO A 58 -5.43 -3.67 -10.72
N THR A 59 -4.18 -3.21 -10.69
CA THR A 59 -3.51 -2.73 -9.46
C THR A 59 -4.14 -1.48 -8.87
N LEU A 60 -4.75 -0.62 -9.70
CA LEU A 60 -5.49 0.56 -9.24
C LEU A 60 -6.83 0.25 -8.58
N ALA A 61 -7.33 -0.98 -8.71
CA ALA A 61 -8.56 -1.41 -8.05
C ALA A 61 -8.25 -2.06 -6.70
N LYS A 62 -8.98 -1.66 -5.65
CA LYS A 62 -8.90 -2.32 -4.33
C LYS A 62 -9.61 -3.68 -4.37
N CYS A 63 -9.06 -4.59 -5.17
CA CYS A 63 -9.59 -5.91 -5.44
C CYS A 63 -9.02 -6.95 -4.46
N GLY A 64 -9.89 -7.80 -3.88
CA GLY A 64 -9.45 -8.84 -2.93
C GLY A 64 -8.39 -9.79 -3.50
N ALA A 65 -8.39 -10.05 -4.80
CA ALA A 65 -7.40 -10.90 -5.44
C ALA A 65 -5.98 -10.30 -5.44
N ASN A 66 -5.83 -8.96 -5.42
CA ASN A 66 -4.53 -8.30 -5.27
C ASN A 66 -3.84 -8.66 -3.94
N TYR A 67 -4.62 -8.93 -2.90
CA TYR A 67 -4.09 -9.22 -1.56
C TYR A 67 -3.39 -10.58 -1.46
N MET A 68 -3.55 -11.48 -2.42
CA MET A 68 -2.72 -12.69 -2.47
C MET A 68 -1.25 -12.33 -2.61
N ASN A 69 -0.91 -11.40 -3.48
CA ASN A 69 0.44 -10.88 -3.66
C ASN A 69 0.94 -10.15 -2.40
N SER A 70 0.08 -9.31 -1.79
CA SER A 70 0.38 -8.61 -0.54
C SER A 70 0.66 -9.58 0.63
N GLN A 71 -0.11 -10.67 0.74
CA GLN A 71 0.08 -11.69 1.78
C GLN A 71 1.43 -12.39 1.63
N LEU A 72 1.86 -12.70 0.40
CA LEU A 72 3.17 -13.31 0.17
C LEU A 72 4.31 -12.40 0.63
N ALA A 73 4.24 -11.11 0.30
CA ALA A 73 5.21 -10.12 0.74
C ALA A 73 5.21 -9.95 2.27
N LYS A 74 4.02 -9.91 2.88
CA LYS A 74 3.89 -9.80 4.35
C LYS A 74 4.46 -11.02 5.07
N LEU A 75 4.18 -12.22 4.60
CA LEU A 75 4.71 -13.46 5.18
C LEU A 75 6.24 -13.51 5.08
N GLU A 76 6.81 -13.13 3.94
CA GLU A 76 8.25 -13.02 3.76
C GLU A 76 8.88 -12.05 4.77
N ALA A 77 8.26 -10.87 4.97
CA ALA A 77 8.71 -9.91 5.97
C ALA A 77 8.70 -10.51 7.38
N ILE A 78 7.61 -11.16 7.77
CA ILE A 78 7.47 -11.81 9.08
C ILE A 78 8.53 -12.91 9.27
N ASP A 79 8.76 -13.75 8.27
CA ASP A 79 9.77 -14.82 8.32
C ASP A 79 11.19 -14.28 8.50
N HIS A 80 11.44 -13.05 8.05
CA HIS A 80 12.71 -12.34 8.22
C HIS A 80 12.77 -11.45 9.46
N GLY A 81 11.72 -11.43 10.29
CA GLY A 81 11.65 -10.66 11.54
C GLY A 81 11.25 -9.20 11.40
N TYR A 82 10.70 -8.82 10.26
CA TYR A 82 10.16 -7.47 10.01
C TYR A 82 8.66 -7.37 10.31
N GLU A 83 8.20 -6.18 10.68
CA GLU A 83 6.77 -5.94 10.91
C GLU A 83 6.01 -5.74 9.60
N GLU A 84 6.64 -5.18 8.55
CA GLU A 84 5.95 -4.92 7.28
C GLU A 84 6.92 -5.06 6.08
N ALA A 85 6.34 -5.12 4.87
CA ALA A 85 7.08 -5.22 3.63
C ALA A 85 6.92 -3.98 2.75
N ILE A 86 8.01 -3.53 2.14
CA ILE A 86 7.97 -2.63 0.99
C ILE A 86 8.01 -3.50 -0.27
N MET A 87 7.09 -3.26 -1.18
CA MET A 87 7.03 -3.97 -2.46
C MET A 87 7.52 -3.06 -3.60
N LEU A 88 8.25 -3.66 -4.52
CA LEU A 88 8.65 -3.00 -5.76
C LEU A 88 7.64 -3.30 -6.87
N ASP A 89 7.56 -2.43 -7.85
CA ASP A 89 6.83 -2.69 -9.08
C ASP A 89 7.55 -3.74 -9.96
N TYR A 90 6.96 -4.10 -11.09
CA TYR A 90 7.52 -5.10 -12.00
C TYR A 90 8.86 -4.67 -12.63
N GLU A 91 9.18 -3.38 -12.69
CA GLU A 91 10.44 -2.83 -13.18
C GLU A 91 11.50 -2.65 -12.09
N GLY A 92 11.11 -2.78 -10.80
CA GLY A 92 12.02 -2.69 -9.66
C GLY A 92 12.05 -1.35 -8.96
N HIS A 93 11.11 -0.45 -9.26
CA HIS A 93 10.91 0.79 -8.52
C HIS A 93 10.03 0.57 -7.28
N VAL A 94 10.15 1.43 -6.29
CA VAL A 94 9.30 1.40 -5.11
C VAL A 94 7.84 1.59 -5.52
N SER A 95 6.97 0.72 -5.03
CA SER A 95 5.54 0.75 -5.29
C SER A 95 4.76 1.20 -4.06
N GLU A 96 4.60 0.33 -3.10
CA GLU A 96 3.83 0.57 -1.87
C GLU A 96 4.18 -0.49 -0.82
N GLY A 97 3.62 -0.40 0.39
CA GLY A 97 3.65 -1.48 1.37
C GLY A 97 2.76 -2.65 0.97
N SER A 98 2.65 -3.68 1.84
CA SER A 98 1.75 -4.80 1.56
C SER A 98 0.27 -4.40 1.55
N GLY A 99 -0.10 -3.36 2.29
CA GLY A 99 -1.47 -2.83 2.38
C GLY A 99 -1.53 -1.30 2.53
N GLU A 100 -0.43 -0.58 2.37
CA GLU A 100 -0.23 0.85 2.61
C GLU A 100 0.48 1.53 1.46
N ASN A 101 0.16 2.80 1.20
CA ASN A 101 1.01 3.63 0.34
C ASN A 101 2.27 4.06 1.11
N ILE A 102 3.31 4.46 0.38
CA ILE A 102 4.59 4.88 0.93
C ILE A 102 4.94 6.30 0.51
N PHE A 103 5.59 7.03 1.41
CA PHE A 103 6.22 8.31 1.19
C PHE A 103 7.66 8.26 1.66
N ILE A 104 8.52 9.00 0.99
CA ILE A 104 9.89 9.30 1.43
C ILE A 104 10.06 10.81 1.52
N ILE A 105 10.89 11.26 2.44
CA ILE A 105 11.27 12.66 2.59
C ILE A 105 12.76 12.79 2.32
N GLU A 106 13.13 13.68 1.43
CA GLU A 106 14.51 14.08 1.14
C GLU A 106 14.56 15.60 1.00
N ASP A 107 15.46 16.24 1.70
CA ASP A 107 15.66 17.69 1.66
C ASP A 107 14.34 18.50 1.84
N ARG A 108 13.46 18.05 2.71
CA ARG A 108 12.14 18.64 3.00
C ARG A 108 11.12 18.53 1.84
N VAL A 109 11.37 17.74 0.85
CA VAL A 109 10.41 17.40 -0.23
C VAL A 109 9.81 16.03 0.05
N LEU A 110 8.49 15.91 -0.08
CA LEU A 110 7.77 14.64 0.01
C LEU A 110 7.73 13.98 -1.38
N TYR A 111 8.24 12.78 -1.46
CA TYR A 111 8.13 11.96 -2.67
C TYR A 111 7.21 10.77 -2.41
N THR A 112 6.40 10.41 -3.39
CA THR A 112 5.58 9.20 -3.36
C THR A 112 5.57 8.58 -4.75
N PRO A 113 5.54 7.24 -4.85
CA PRO A 113 5.51 6.58 -6.14
C PRO A 113 4.37 7.07 -7.03
N SER A 114 4.67 7.33 -8.30
CA SER A 114 3.68 7.69 -9.32
C SER A 114 2.70 6.54 -9.56
N MET A 115 1.52 6.85 -10.12
CA MET A 115 0.43 5.87 -10.27
C MET A 115 0.75 4.73 -11.26
N ASP A 116 1.81 4.86 -12.06
CA ASP A 116 2.31 3.80 -12.96
C ASP A 116 3.24 2.79 -12.26
N SER A 117 3.56 3.00 -10.97
CA SER A 117 4.35 2.07 -10.15
C SER A 117 3.50 0.95 -9.50
N SER A 118 2.39 0.56 -10.12
CA SER A 118 1.52 -0.55 -9.67
C SER A 118 0.95 -0.38 -8.25
N ASN A 119 0.82 0.84 -7.75
CA ASN A 119 0.30 1.15 -6.43
C ASN A 119 -1.19 1.51 -6.44
N LEU A 120 -1.84 1.43 -5.29
CA LEU A 120 -3.23 1.83 -5.13
C LEU A 120 -3.33 3.36 -4.97
N LYS A 121 -4.31 3.98 -5.63
CA LYS A 121 -4.67 5.38 -5.37
C LYS A 121 -5.39 5.50 -4.01
N GLY A 122 -4.59 5.58 -2.93
CA GLY A 122 -5.10 5.63 -1.57
C GLY A 122 -5.75 6.97 -1.23
N ILE A 123 -6.89 6.94 -0.52
CA ILE A 123 -7.57 8.17 -0.06
C ILE A 123 -6.68 8.90 0.96
N THR A 124 -6.08 8.18 1.90
CA THR A 124 -5.15 8.75 2.87
C THR A 124 -3.92 9.35 2.19
N ARG A 125 -3.38 8.67 1.16
CA ARG A 125 -2.28 9.21 0.35
C ARG A 125 -2.64 10.57 -0.27
N GLU A 126 -3.81 10.70 -0.88
CA GLU A 126 -4.27 11.97 -1.47
C GLU A 126 -4.49 13.05 -0.40
N SER A 127 -5.00 12.68 0.77
CA SER A 127 -5.16 13.61 1.91
C SER A 127 -3.81 14.12 2.42
N ILE A 128 -2.81 13.25 2.54
CA ILE A 128 -1.44 13.64 2.96
C ILE A 128 -0.83 14.61 1.95
N LYS A 129 -0.97 14.35 0.67
CA LYS A 129 -0.47 15.26 -0.39
C LYS A 129 -1.08 16.67 -0.25
N GLN A 130 -2.40 16.74 -0.02
CA GLN A 130 -3.07 18.01 0.19
C GLN A 130 -2.59 18.72 1.45
N LEU A 131 -2.53 18.01 2.58
CA LEU A 131 -2.06 18.56 3.85
C LEU A 131 -0.60 19.06 3.77
N ALA A 132 0.27 18.31 3.11
CA ALA A 132 1.66 18.71 2.91
C ALA A 132 1.76 20.01 2.11
N ASN A 133 1.01 20.11 1.01
CA ASN A 133 0.94 21.34 0.21
C ASN A 133 0.39 22.53 1.03
N ASP A 134 -0.66 22.31 1.83
CA ASP A 134 -1.25 23.36 2.68
C ASP A 134 -0.26 23.85 3.76
N LEU A 135 0.65 22.96 4.20
CA LEU A 135 1.73 23.28 5.12
C LEU A 135 2.98 23.86 4.44
N GLY A 136 2.96 24.01 3.11
CA GLY A 136 4.05 24.59 2.34
C GLY A 136 5.19 23.61 2.02
N TYR A 137 4.97 22.31 2.11
CA TYR A 137 5.91 21.31 1.63
C TYR A 137 5.67 21.04 0.14
N GLU A 138 6.76 20.86 -0.59
CA GLU A 138 6.68 20.34 -1.97
C GLU A 138 6.35 18.86 -1.96
N VAL A 139 5.46 18.44 -2.87
CA VAL A 139 5.09 17.04 -3.04
C VAL A 139 5.34 16.62 -4.49
N VAL A 140 6.14 15.59 -4.69
CA VAL A 140 6.53 15.08 -5.99
C VAL A 140 6.05 13.63 -6.16
N GLU A 141 5.35 13.36 -7.24
CA GLU A 141 4.97 12.00 -7.66
C GLU A 141 5.89 11.55 -8.79
N GLU A 142 6.71 10.55 -8.53
CA GLU A 142 7.67 10.04 -9.51
C GLU A 142 7.99 8.56 -9.27
N ARG A 143 8.70 7.94 -10.20
CA ARG A 143 9.27 6.61 -9.99
C ARG A 143 10.46 6.71 -9.06
N ILE A 144 10.45 5.93 -7.99
CA ILE A 144 11.44 5.95 -6.93
C ILE A 144 12.30 4.70 -7.04
N SER A 145 13.61 4.84 -7.21
CA SER A 145 14.51 3.70 -7.18
C SER A 145 14.61 3.12 -5.75
N ARG A 146 14.87 1.81 -5.67
CA ARG A 146 15.02 1.14 -4.36
C ARG A 146 16.10 1.80 -3.49
N GLU A 147 17.19 2.25 -4.10
CA GLU A 147 18.32 2.82 -3.37
C GLU A 147 17.94 4.09 -2.61
N ARG A 148 16.96 4.86 -3.11
CA ARG A 148 16.51 6.09 -2.42
C ARG A 148 15.92 5.83 -1.05
N LEU A 149 15.39 4.64 -0.78
CA LEU A 149 14.93 4.26 0.56
C LEU A 149 16.07 4.32 1.61
N TYR A 150 17.32 4.13 1.18
CA TYR A 150 18.47 4.12 2.09
C TYR A 150 19.12 5.50 2.26
N PHE A 151 18.75 6.48 1.45
CA PHE A 151 19.25 7.86 1.52
C PHE A 151 18.21 8.84 2.04
N ALA A 152 16.95 8.42 2.12
CA ALA A 152 15.87 9.25 2.59
C ALA A 152 16.10 9.74 4.03
N ASP A 153 15.74 10.99 4.31
CA ASP A 153 15.76 11.53 5.67
C ASP A 153 14.69 10.85 6.54
N GLU A 154 13.51 10.59 5.95
CA GLU A 154 12.40 9.90 6.59
C GLU A 154 11.64 9.04 5.58
N VAL A 155 11.06 7.94 6.05
CA VAL A 155 10.13 7.11 5.28
C VAL A 155 8.92 6.78 6.14
N PHE A 156 7.73 6.79 5.56
CA PHE A 156 6.52 6.40 6.29
C PHE A 156 5.47 5.76 5.38
N PHE A 157 4.65 4.93 5.99
CA PHE A 157 3.45 4.37 5.38
C PHE A 157 2.22 5.22 5.62
N SER A 158 1.25 5.09 4.71
CA SER A 158 -0.07 5.71 4.87
C SER A 158 -1.21 4.83 4.41
N GLY A 159 -2.29 4.83 5.16
CA GLY A 159 -3.49 4.08 4.82
C GLY A 159 -4.62 4.32 5.81
N THR A 160 -5.86 4.00 5.43
CA THR A 160 -7.01 4.16 6.33
C THR A 160 -6.89 3.29 7.59
N ALA A 161 -6.29 2.11 7.49
CA ALA A 161 -6.08 1.21 8.62
C ALA A 161 -4.74 1.43 9.31
N ALA A 162 -3.68 1.69 8.52
CA ALA A 162 -2.34 1.94 9.03
C ALA A 162 -2.12 3.38 9.49
N GLU A 163 -3.06 4.28 9.21
CA GLU A 163 -2.94 5.71 9.51
C GLU A 163 -1.68 6.31 8.85
N VAL A 164 -0.82 6.97 9.62
CA VAL A 164 0.51 7.43 9.19
C VAL A 164 1.51 6.78 10.12
N THR A 165 2.25 5.81 9.61
CA THR A 165 3.17 5.00 10.42
C THR A 165 4.61 5.22 9.96
N PRO A 166 5.50 5.74 10.80
CA PRO A 166 6.92 5.88 10.47
C PRO A 166 7.58 4.52 10.23
N ILE A 167 8.61 4.53 9.38
CA ILE A 167 9.51 3.39 9.14
C ILE A 167 10.86 3.74 9.79
N ARG A 168 11.47 2.78 10.49
CA ARG A 168 12.79 2.92 11.11
C ARG A 168 13.83 1.98 10.52
#